data_6d422d346928f15344663dd364c6f053
#
_entry.id   6d422d346928f15344663dd364c6f053
#
_cell.length_a   1.000
_cell.length_b   1.000
_cell.length_c   1.000
_cell.angle_alpha   90.00
_cell.angle_beta   90.00
_cell.angle_gamma   90.00
#
_symmetry.space_group_name_H-M   'P 1'
#
loop_
_entity.id
_entity.type
_entity.pdbx_description
1 polymer ?
#
loop_
_entity_poly.entity_id
_entity_poly.type
_entity_poly.pdbx_seq_one_letter_code
_entity_poly.pdbx_strand_id
1 'polypeptide(L)'
;MRTAEIGQRFLTFFEERGHDVVPSASLLYNDPTLLFVNAGMVPFKNYLMGVEPAPWQRATSIQKCVRTLDIDEVGRTTRHGTFFQMLGNFSFGDYFKTDAIEWAWELVNGPTSEGGLGFDPAKIWVTVLGPGFHPDYPDGDVEARRTWLKVGVPAEHIQGRSLADNYWHMGVPGPGGPCSEIYVDRGPQFGPDGGPEADEDRYLEIWNLVFETEDLSTVRSKTDFDITGPLARRNIDTGAGLERIAYL
;
A
#
# COMPACT_ATOMS: atom_id res chain seq x y z
N MET A 1 4.67 -15.85 -13.82
CA MET A 1 5.57 -16.17 -12.68
C MET A 1 4.80 -17.00 -11.64
N ARG A 2 5.43 -17.90 -10.86
CA ARG A 2 4.71 -18.63 -9.80
C ARG A 2 4.52 -17.73 -8.58
N THR A 3 3.41 -17.87 -7.86
CA THR A 3 3.09 -17.09 -6.65
C THR A 3 4.21 -17.11 -5.61
N ALA A 4 4.79 -18.29 -5.33
CA ALA A 4 5.91 -18.42 -4.39
C ALA A 4 7.19 -17.67 -4.86
N GLU A 5 7.41 -17.59 -6.16
CA GLU A 5 8.54 -16.87 -6.74
C GLU A 5 8.35 -15.35 -6.61
N ILE A 6 7.14 -14.84 -6.81
CA ILE A 6 6.81 -13.43 -6.61
C ILE A 6 7.09 -13.03 -5.16
N GLY A 7 6.59 -13.83 -4.21
CA GLY A 7 6.83 -13.58 -2.79
C GLY A 7 8.32 -13.58 -2.43
N GLN A 8 9.08 -14.55 -2.94
CA GLN A 8 10.53 -14.60 -2.69
C GLN A 8 11.26 -13.41 -3.30
N ARG A 9 10.91 -12.98 -4.52
CA ARG A 9 11.50 -11.79 -5.15
C ARG A 9 11.25 -10.53 -4.32
N PHE A 10 10.03 -10.34 -3.84
CA PHE A 10 9.68 -9.22 -2.98
C PHE A 10 10.55 -9.19 -1.72
N LEU A 11 10.63 -10.31 -1.00
CA LEU A 11 11.46 -10.38 0.22
C LEU A 11 12.94 -10.12 -0.08
N THR A 12 13.49 -10.78 -1.09
CA THR A 12 14.92 -10.61 -1.47
C THR A 12 15.22 -9.17 -1.88
N PHE A 13 14.33 -8.54 -2.67
CA PHE A 13 14.47 -7.15 -3.10
C PHE A 13 14.59 -6.18 -1.93
N PHE A 14 13.76 -6.36 -0.89
CA PHE A 14 13.79 -5.50 0.30
C PHE A 14 14.89 -5.90 1.28
N GLU A 15 15.24 -7.18 1.40
CA GLU A 15 16.38 -7.65 2.19
C GLU A 15 17.69 -7.03 1.68
N GLU A 16 17.91 -6.99 0.36
CA GLU A 16 19.07 -6.33 -0.27
C GLU A 16 19.11 -4.82 0.00
N ARG A 17 17.98 -4.21 0.41
CA ARG A 17 17.86 -2.81 0.82
C ARG A 17 17.84 -2.62 2.34
N GLY A 18 18.31 -3.61 3.07
CA GLY A 18 18.51 -3.55 4.53
C GLY A 18 17.24 -3.74 5.35
N HIS A 19 16.21 -4.40 4.81
CA HIS A 19 15.03 -4.78 5.58
C HIS A 19 15.25 -6.15 6.23
N ASP A 20 14.86 -6.28 7.48
CA ASP A 20 14.77 -7.56 8.16
C ASP A 20 13.53 -8.33 7.68
N VAL A 21 13.71 -9.59 7.29
CA VAL A 21 12.60 -10.46 6.90
C VAL A 21 11.88 -10.96 8.15
N VAL A 22 10.64 -10.51 8.35
CA VAL A 22 9.82 -10.87 9.50
C VAL A 22 8.79 -11.93 9.08
N PRO A 23 8.74 -13.09 9.75
CA PRO A 23 7.77 -14.12 9.44
C PRO A 23 6.31 -13.66 9.63
N SER A 24 5.39 -14.26 8.85
CA SER A 24 3.96 -14.04 9.05
C SER A 24 3.54 -14.33 10.50
N ALA A 25 2.86 -13.39 11.12
CA ALA A 25 2.20 -13.63 12.40
C ALA A 25 1.02 -14.61 12.25
N SER A 26 0.55 -15.15 13.37
CA SER A 26 -0.70 -15.91 13.41
C SER A 26 -1.87 -15.04 12.95
N LEU A 27 -2.84 -15.63 12.24
CA LEU A 27 -4.10 -14.96 11.93
C LEU A 27 -4.88 -14.55 13.19
N LEU A 28 -4.76 -15.36 14.25
CA LEU A 28 -5.26 -15.03 15.59
C LEU A 28 -4.18 -14.20 16.30
N TYR A 29 -4.32 -12.89 16.20
CA TYR A 29 -3.41 -11.93 16.82
C TYR A 29 -4.08 -11.29 18.03
N ASN A 30 -3.30 -10.96 19.07
CA ASN A 30 -3.84 -10.37 20.29
C ASN A 30 -4.09 -8.86 20.11
N ASP A 31 -5.08 -8.51 19.29
CA ASP A 31 -5.57 -7.15 19.12
C ASP A 31 -7.09 -7.15 19.39
N PRO A 32 -7.56 -6.42 20.43
CA PRO A 32 -8.98 -6.41 20.79
C PRO A 32 -9.88 -5.75 19.74
N THR A 33 -9.30 -5.04 18.77
CA THR A 33 -10.05 -4.35 17.70
C THR A 33 -10.26 -5.24 16.45
N LEU A 34 -9.59 -6.40 16.39
CA LEU A 34 -9.59 -7.28 15.23
C LEU A 34 -9.98 -8.70 15.59
N LEU A 35 -10.82 -9.32 14.76
CA LEU A 35 -11.13 -10.74 14.87
C LEU A 35 -9.98 -11.59 14.30
N PHE A 36 -9.44 -11.17 13.16
CA PHE A 36 -8.29 -11.77 12.49
C PHE A 36 -7.36 -10.68 11.96
N VAL A 37 -6.10 -11.02 11.72
CA VAL A 37 -5.17 -10.16 10.99
C VAL A 37 -5.72 -9.92 9.59
N ASN A 38 -5.99 -8.67 9.25
CA ASN A 38 -6.63 -8.25 8.00
C ASN A 38 -5.74 -7.37 7.09
N ALA A 39 -4.54 -7.03 7.59
CA ALA A 39 -3.54 -6.23 6.84
C ALA A 39 -2.12 -6.59 7.28
N GLY A 40 -1.15 -6.33 6.40
CA GLY A 40 0.26 -6.61 6.64
C GLY A 40 0.85 -5.86 7.83
N MET A 41 0.35 -4.66 8.10
CA MET A 41 0.82 -3.79 9.19
C MET A 41 0.38 -4.23 10.60
N VAL A 42 -0.64 -5.07 10.74
CA VAL A 42 -1.21 -5.42 12.06
C VAL A 42 -0.16 -5.91 13.06
N PRO A 43 0.79 -6.81 12.70
CA PRO A 43 1.84 -7.23 13.62
C PRO A 43 2.83 -6.11 13.99
N PHE A 44 2.85 -5.02 13.23
CA PHE A 44 3.76 -3.88 13.43
C PHE A 44 3.07 -2.67 14.08
N LYS A 45 1.76 -2.75 14.35
CA LYS A 45 0.92 -1.65 14.84
C LYS A 45 1.53 -0.89 16.01
N ASN A 46 1.97 -1.59 17.08
CA ASN A 46 2.55 -0.96 18.26
C ASN A 46 3.85 -0.20 17.95
N TYR A 47 4.63 -0.68 16.99
CA TYR A 47 5.87 -0.04 16.55
C TYR A 47 5.60 1.21 15.71
N LEU A 48 4.61 1.14 14.81
CA LEU A 48 4.17 2.27 13.98
C LEU A 48 3.56 3.38 14.84
N MET A 49 2.77 3.01 15.87
CA MET A 49 2.23 3.94 16.85
C MET A 49 3.28 4.49 17.83
N GLY A 50 4.50 3.94 17.86
CA GLY A 50 5.53 4.32 18.84
C GLY A 50 5.24 3.89 20.26
N VAL A 51 4.27 2.99 20.50
CA VAL A 51 3.96 2.40 21.80
C VAL A 51 5.10 1.52 22.30
N GLU A 52 5.72 0.83 21.37
CA GLU A 52 6.88 -0.01 21.61
C GLU A 52 8.02 0.39 20.66
N PRO A 53 9.29 0.33 21.10
CA PRO A 53 10.42 0.55 20.21
C PRO A 53 10.51 -0.59 19.20
N ALA A 54 10.53 -0.28 17.90
CA ALA A 54 10.72 -1.28 16.88
C ALA A 54 12.12 -1.91 17.00
N PRO A 55 12.24 -3.24 16.95
CA PRO A 55 13.55 -3.90 16.97
C PRO A 55 14.32 -3.74 15.65
N TRP A 56 13.65 -3.26 14.61
CA TRP A 56 14.20 -3.00 13.27
C TRP A 56 14.00 -1.53 12.90
N GLN A 57 14.85 -1.01 12.03
CA GLN A 57 14.60 0.26 11.33
C GLN A 57 13.75 0.04 10.07
N ARG A 58 13.92 -1.12 9.43
CA ARG A 58 13.21 -1.57 8.23
C ARG A 58 12.77 -3.01 8.40
N ALA A 59 11.58 -3.35 7.97
CA ALA A 59 11.10 -4.72 7.95
C ALA A 59 10.39 -5.03 6.64
N THR A 60 10.41 -6.31 6.23
CA THR A 60 9.60 -6.83 5.13
C THR A 60 8.96 -8.15 5.53
N SER A 61 7.75 -8.40 5.03
CA SER A 61 7.01 -9.62 5.37
C SER A 61 6.05 -10.04 4.27
N ILE A 62 5.65 -11.32 4.32
CA ILE A 62 4.48 -11.84 3.62
C ILE A 62 3.47 -12.27 4.70
N GLN A 63 2.51 -11.40 4.98
CA GLN A 63 1.53 -11.61 6.04
C GLN A 63 0.27 -12.30 5.50
N LYS A 64 -0.11 -13.40 6.12
CA LYS A 64 -1.42 -14.03 5.91
C LYS A 64 -2.53 -13.15 6.48
N CYS A 65 -3.56 -12.89 5.68
CA CYS A 65 -4.67 -12.00 6.05
C CYS A 65 -6.02 -12.67 5.79
N VAL A 66 -7.00 -12.32 6.63
CA VAL A 66 -8.41 -12.69 6.44
C VAL A 66 -9.29 -11.45 6.57
N ARG A 67 -10.09 -11.17 5.54
CA ARG A 67 -11.10 -10.10 5.53
C ARG A 67 -12.48 -10.72 5.40
N THR A 68 -13.15 -10.92 6.52
CA THR A 68 -14.49 -11.53 6.56
C THR A 68 -15.58 -10.60 6.02
N LEU A 69 -15.35 -9.28 6.08
CA LEU A 69 -16.28 -8.29 5.54
C LEU A 69 -16.36 -8.30 4.02
N ASP A 70 -15.34 -8.81 3.35
CA ASP A 70 -15.29 -8.89 1.88
C ASP A 70 -16.04 -10.11 1.31
N ILE A 71 -16.64 -10.95 2.17
CA ILE A 71 -17.23 -12.24 1.75
C ILE A 71 -18.33 -12.07 0.70
N ASP A 72 -19.10 -10.98 0.77
CA ASP A 72 -20.17 -10.68 -0.18
C ASP A 72 -19.64 -10.21 -1.54
N GLU A 73 -18.39 -9.78 -1.61
CA GLU A 73 -17.72 -9.32 -2.82
C GLU A 73 -16.91 -10.44 -3.49
N VAL A 74 -16.58 -11.52 -2.75
CA VAL A 74 -15.83 -12.66 -3.28
C VAL A 74 -16.64 -13.39 -4.35
N GLY A 75 -16.05 -13.51 -5.55
CA GLY A 75 -16.70 -14.09 -6.72
C GLY A 75 -17.60 -13.11 -7.51
N ARG A 76 -17.76 -11.87 -7.04
CA ARG A 76 -18.43 -10.80 -7.78
C ARG A 76 -17.44 -9.83 -8.41
N THR A 77 -16.36 -9.56 -7.71
CA THR A 77 -15.24 -8.76 -8.20
C THR A 77 -14.03 -9.63 -8.50
N THR A 78 -13.09 -9.11 -9.27
CA THR A 78 -11.83 -9.81 -9.58
C THR A 78 -10.73 -9.55 -8.55
N ARG A 79 -10.99 -8.70 -7.54
CA ARG A 79 -9.97 -8.19 -6.61
C ARG A 79 -10.16 -8.62 -5.14
N HIS A 80 -11.33 -9.17 -4.76
CA HIS A 80 -11.61 -9.56 -3.38
C HIS A 80 -11.41 -11.05 -3.16
N GLY A 81 -10.69 -11.38 -2.08
CA GLY A 81 -10.53 -12.73 -1.56
C GLY A 81 -10.69 -12.70 -0.03
N THR A 82 -11.35 -13.72 0.54
CA THR A 82 -11.51 -13.81 2.00
C THR A 82 -10.17 -14.03 2.69
N PHE A 83 -9.37 -14.97 2.18
CA PHE A 83 -7.98 -15.24 2.58
C PHE A 83 -7.05 -14.79 1.47
N PHE A 84 -5.97 -14.08 1.83
CA PHE A 84 -4.94 -13.63 0.90
C PHE A 84 -3.63 -13.38 1.64
N GLN A 85 -2.56 -13.18 0.90
CA GLN A 85 -1.25 -12.84 1.42
C GLN A 85 -0.89 -11.40 1.00
N MET A 86 -0.51 -10.60 2.00
CA MET A 86 -0.08 -9.22 1.79
C MET A 86 1.43 -9.14 1.90
N LEU A 87 2.07 -8.71 0.81
CA LEU A 87 3.49 -8.37 0.78
C LEU A 87 3.64 -6.96 1.35
N GLY A 88 4.53 -6.79 2.33
CA GLY A 88 4.72 -5.49 2.98
C GLY A 88 6.19 -5.14 3.16
N ASN A 89 6.50 -3.86 2.97
CA ASN A 89 7.74 -3.26 3.41
C ASN A 89 7.44 -2.06 4.31
N PHE A 90 8.20 -1.95 5.40
CA PHE A 90 7.94 -1.04 6.50
C PHE A 90 9.20 -0.25 6.84
N SER A 91 9.01 1.04 7.14
CA SER A 91 10.05 1.92 7.68
C SER A 91 9.59 2.52 9.01
N PHE A 92 10.37 2.35 10.05
CA PHE A 92 10.08 2.87 11.38
C PHE A 92 10.91 4.13 11.64
N GLY A 93 10.57 5.22 10.90
CA GLY A 93 11.24 6.51 11.00
C GLY A 93 12.61 6.59 10.32
N ASP A 94 12.86 5.75 9.32
CA ASP A 94 14.11 5.72 8.56
C ASP A 94 13.91 6.32 7.16
N TYR A 95 13.53 5.53 6.13
CA TYR A 95 13.20 6.08 4.81
C TYR A 95 11.73 6.53 4.72
N PHE A 96 11.41 7.32 3.68
CA PHE A 96 10.05 7.83 3.50
C PHE A 96 9.61 7.77 2.03
N LYS A 97 8.70 8.66 1.59
CA LYS A 97 8.00 8.62 0.30
C LYS A 97 8.90 8.38 -0.91
N THR A 98 10.01 9.13 -0.99
CA THR A 98 10.89 9.07 -2.16
C THR A 98 11.45 7.67 -2.36
N ASP A 99 12.07 7.10 -1.33
CA ASP A 99 12.64 5.75 -1.44
C ASP A 99 11.57 4.70 -1.64
N ALA A 100 10.44 4.79 -0.91
CA ALA A 100 9.33 3.85 -1.04
C ALA A 100 8.79 3.80 -2.48
N ILE A 101 8.60 4.95 -3.11
CA ILE A 101 8.11 5.07 -4.49
C ILE A 101 9.17 4.59 -5.49
N GLU A 102 10.43 5.00 -5.33
CA GLU A 102 11.52 4.60 -6.23
C GLU A 102 11.70 3.09 -6.21
N TRP A 103 11.70 2.45 -5.03
CA TRP A 103 11.83 1.01 -4.90
C TRP A 103 10.59 0.25 -5.40
N ALA A 104 9.40 0.77 -5.14
CA ALA A 104 8.18 0.16 -5.68
C ALA A 104 8.17 0.17 -7.21
N TRP A 105 8.56 1.30 -7.82
CA TRP A 105 8.69 1.43 -9.27
C TRP A 105 9.73 0.47 -9.84
N GLU A 106 10.92 0.41 -9.23
CA GLU A 106 12.00 -0.48 -9.64
C GLU A 106 11.56 -1.96 -9.59
N LEU A 107 10.91 -2.38 -8.50
CA LEU A 107 10.45 -3.76 -8.37
C LEU A 107 9.34 -4.10 -9.37
N VAL A 108 8.36 -3.22 -9.55
CA VAL A 108 7.18 -3.49 -10.38
C VAL A 108 7.56 -3.65 -11.85
N ASN A 109 8.37 -2.74 -12.40
CA ASN A 109 8.69 -2.75 -13.82
C ASN A 109 10.09 -3.31 -14.15
N GLY A 110 10.92 -3.56 -13.14
CA GLY A 110 12.25 -4.14 -13.33
C GLY A 110 12.22 -5.48 -14.06
N PRO A 111 13.25 -5.79 -14.87
CA PRO A 111 13.31 -7.03 -15.64
C PRO A 111 13.23 -8.27 -14.74
N THR A 112 12.49 -9.27 -15.16
CA THR A 112 12.38 -10.54 -14.41
C THR A 112 13.72 -11.28 -14.30
N SER A 113 14.63 -11.06 -15.25
CA SER A 113 16.01 -11.57 -15.20
C SER A 113 16.87 -10.94 -14.12
N GLU A 114 16.47 -9.77 -13.60
CA GLU A 114 17.19 -8.99 -12.58
C GLU A 114 16.43 -8.94 -11.24
N GLY A 115 15.44 -9.80 -11.05
CA GLY A 115 14.67 -9.89 -9.80
C GLY A 115 13.40 -9.05 -9.76
N GLY A 116 13.12 -8.23 -10.77
CA GLY A 116 11.90 -7.46 -10.89
C GLY A 116 10.66 -8.29 -11.25
N LEU A 117 9.49 -7.65 -11.20
CA LEU A 117 8.20 -8.29 -11.54
C LEU A 117 7.89 -8.22 -13.05
N GLY A 118 8.53 -7.33 -13.79
CA GLY A 118 8.47 -7.27 -15.26
C GLY A 118 7.17 -6.75 -15.84
N PHE A 119 6.42 -5.94 -15.08
CA PHE A 119 5.23 -5.28 -15.64
C PHE A 119 5.64 -4.23 -16.68
N ASP A 120 4.82 -4.09 -17.72
CA ASP A 120 4.99 -3.06 -18.74
C ASP A 120 4.73 -1.67 -18.15
N PRO A 121 5.74 -0.77 -18.12
CA PRO A 121 5.55 0.58 -17.56
C PRO A 121 4.40 1.37 -18.22
N ALA A 122 4.10 1.10 -19.50
CA ALA A 122 3.00 1.73 -20.21
C ALA A 122 1.61 1.34 -19.70
N LYS A 123 1.52 0.26 -18.92
CA LYS A 123 0.28 -0.22 -18.29
C LYS A 123 0.15 0.16 -16.83
N ILE A 124 1.17 0.78 -16.24
CA ILE A 124 1.14 1.17 -14.83
C ILE A 124 0.48 2.53 -14.70
N TRP A 125 -0.49 2.57 -13.80
CA TRP A 125 -1.15 3.78 -13.32
C TRP A 125 -0.92 3.93 -11.83
N VAL A 126 -0.91 5.16 -11.34
CA VAL A 126 -0.77 5.43 -9.91
C VAL A 126 -1.78 6.48 -9.46
N THR A 127 -2.20 6.37 -8.22
CA THR A 127 -3.03 7.38 -7.57
C THR A 127 -2.27 8.06 -6.44
N VAL A 128 -2.63 9.31 -6.17
CA VAL A 128 -2.11 10.09 -5.03
C VAL A 128 -3.26 10.88 -4.41
N LEU A 129 -3.11 11.32 -3.19
CA LEU A 129 -4.08 12.27 -2.60
C LEU A 129 -4.15 13.53 -3.45
N GLY A 130 -5.35 13.84 -3.94
CA GLY A 130 -5.64 15.00 -4.78
C GLY A 130 -5.77 16.30 -4.00
N PRO A 131 -5.81 17.45 -4.69
CA PRO A 131 -5.94 18.76 -4.06
C PRO A 131 -7.31 18.98 -3.41
N GLY A 132 -7.33 19.75 -2.32
CA GLY A 132 -8.56 20.22 -1.67
C GLY A 132 -9.29 19.18 -0.81
N PHE A 133 -8.75 17.98 -0.65
CA PHE A 133 -9.36 16.93 0.17
C PHE A 133 -8.87 16.92 1.63
N HIS A 134 -7.71 17.54 1.92
CA HIS A 134 -7.12 17.53 3.25
C HIS A 134 -6.50 18.91 3.57
N PRO A 135 -6.70 19.47 4.77
CA PRO A 135 -6.22 20.81 5.11
C PRO A 135 -4.70 20.97 5.05
N ASP A 136 -3.94 19.92 5.45
CA ASP A 136 -2.49 19.94 5.43
C ASP A 136 -1.90 19.59 4.05
N TYR A 137 -2.77 19.17 3.11
CA TYR A 137 -2.43 18.88 1.71
C TYR A 137 -3.33 19.68 0.75
N PRO A 138 -3.32 21.03 0.79
CA PRO A 138 -4.22 21.85 -0.02
C PRO A 138 -4.05 21.63 -1.53
N ASP A 139 -2.82 21.35 -1.95
CA ASP A 139 -2.46 21.04 -3.35
C ASP A 139 -2.36 19.51 -3.62
N GLY A 140 -2.86 18.70 -2.68
CA GLY A 140 -2.70 17.24 -2.70
C GLY A 140 -1.29 16.80 -2.29
N ASP A 141 -0.97 15.51 -2.44
CA ASP A 141 0.37 14.98 -2.14
C ASP A 141 1.35 15.30 -3.29
N VAL A 142 1.80 16.54 -3.32
CA VAL A 142 2.74 17.06 -4.34
C VAL A 142 4.07 16.30 -4.32
N GLU A 143 4.53 15.86 -3.14
CA GLU A 143 5.79 15.11 -3.00
C GLU A 143 5.70 13.76 -3.70
N ALA A 144 4.65 12.98 -3.42
CA ALA A 144 4.42 11.69 -4.07
C ALA A 144 4.26 11.87 -5.59
N ARG A 145 3.43 12.83 -6.03
CA ARG A 145 3.24 13.12 -7.46
C ARG A 145 4.55 13.45 -8.17
N ARG A 146 5.38 14.30 -7.56
CA ARG A 146 6.69 14.68 -8.13
C ARG A 146 7.64 13.49 -8.21
N THR A 147 7.61 12.63 -7.21
CA THR A 147 8.46 11.43 -7.20
C THR A 147 8.05 10.45 -8.29
N TRP A 148 6.75 10.23 -8.49
CA TRP A 148 6.25 9.39 -9.60
C TRP A 148 6.65 9.93 -10.99
N LEU A 149 6.55 11.24 -11.19
CA LEU A 149 7.04 11.87 -12.42
C LEU A 149 8.54 11.67 -12.63
N LYS A 150 9.33 11.81 -11.54
CA LYS A 150 10.79 11.63 -11.56
C LYS A 150 11.20 10.22 -11.95
N VAL A 151 10.48 9.19 -11.48
CA VAL A 151 10.79 7.78 -11.82
C VAL A 151 10.28 7.37 -13.19
N GLY A 152 9.52 8.22 -13.88
CA GLY A 152 9.12 8.05 -15.28
C GLY A 152 7.67 7.66 -15.51
N VAL A 153 6.80 7.72 -14.50
CA VAL A 153 5.35 7.56 -14.72
C VAL A 153 4.82 8.76 -15.51
N PRO A 154 4.12 8.55 -16.65
CA PRO A 154 3.52 9.64 -17.41
C PRO A 154 2.54 10.46 -16.57
N ALA A 155 2.48 11.77 -16.77
CA ALA A 155 1.63 12.67 -15.99
C ALA A 155 0.14 12.30 -16.05
N GLU A 156 -0.31 11.81 -17.20
CA GLU A 156 -1.67 11.31 -17.47
C GLU A 156 -1.99 9.99 -16.74
N HIS A 157 -0.98 9.24 -16.32
CA HIS A 157 -1.13 8.02 -15.53
C HIS A 157 -1.09 8.27 -14.02
N ILE A 158 -0.97 9.54 -13.57
CA ILE A 158 -0.97 9.91 -12.16
C ILE A 158 -2.28 10.62 -11.83
N GLN A 159 -3.21 9.94 -11.19
CA GLN A 159 -4.52 10.49 -10.82
C GLN A 159 -4.55 10.97 -9.37
N GLY A 160 -5.06 12.19 -9.14
CA GLY A 160 -5.35 12.70 -7.81
C GLY A 160 -6.75 12.26 -7.38
N ARG A 161 -6.87 11.54 -6.26
CA ARG A 161 -8.15 11.03 -5.76
C ARG A 161 -8.48 11.57 -4.36
N SER A 162 -9.66 11.24 -3.88
CA SER A 162 -10.22 11.75 -2.62
C SER A 162 -9.56 11.14 -1.37
N LEU A 163 -9.95 11.65 -0.17
CA LEU A 163 -9.60 11.02 1.10
C LEU A 163 -10.06 9.57 1.20
N ALA A 164 -11.20 9.24 0.60
CA ALA A 164 -11.72 7.88 0.63
C ALA A 164 -10.80 6.88 -0.08
N ASP A 165 -10.04 7.34 -1.06
CA ASP A 165 -9.15 6.52 -1.88
C ASP A 165 -7.69 6.61 -1.41
N ASN A 166 -7.17 7.84 -1.31
CA ASN A 166 -5.74 8.08 -1.09
C ASN A 166 -5.37 8.70 0.27
N TYR A 167 -6.15 8.41 1.29
CA TYR A 167 -5.77 8.62 2.68
C TYR A 167 -6.07 7.35 3.50
N TRP A 168 -5.07 6.84 4.18
CA TRP A 168 -5.20 5.60 4.95
C TRP A 168 -5.14 5.86 6.45
N HIS A 169 -5.92 5.11 7.21
CA HIS A 169 -5.86 4.97 8.66
C HIS A 169 -6.43 3.60 9.07
N MET A 170 -6.16 3.19 10.30
CA MET A 170 -6.54 1.88 10.83
C MET A 170 -8.05 1.70 11.09
N GLY A 171 -8.88 2.73 10.91
CA GLY A 171 -10.28 2.72 11.32
C GLY A 171 -10.50 2.94 12.82
N VAL A 172 -9.43 3.11 13.57
CA VAL A 172 -9.38 3.41 15.01
C VAL A 172 -8.31 4.48 15.27
N PRO A 173 -8.26 5.13 16.44
CA PRO A 173 -7.18 6.07 16.79
C PRO A 173 -5.77 5.47 16.55
N GLY A 174 -4.87 6.29 16.05
CA GLY A 174 -3.49 5.90 15.73
C GLY A 174 -2.96 6.56 14.45
N PRO A 175 -1.91 6.00 13.84
CA PRO A 175 -1.28 6.60 12.67
C PRO A 175 -2.19 6.62 11.45
N GLY A 176 -2.03 7.68 10.66
CA GLY A 176 -2.66 7.85 9.37
C GLY A 176 -1.83 8.75 8.47
N GLY A 177 -2.24 8.83 7.22
CA GLY A 177 -1.56 9.69 6.25
C GLY A 177 -2.00 9.43 4.81
N PRO A 178 -1.56 10.29 3.89
CA PRO A 178 -1.81 10.07 2.48
C PRO A 178 -1.19 8.76 2.02
N CYS A 179 -1.79 8.17 0.99
CA CYS A 179 -1.25 6.97 0.38
C CYS A 179 -1.23 7.09 -1.15
N SER A 180 -0.48 6.22 -1.77
CA SER A 180 -0.37 6.12 -3.21
C SER A 180 -0.52 4.66 -3.63
N GLU A 181 -1.42 4.42 -4.56
CA GLU A 181 -1.72 3.07 -5.03
C GLU A 181 -1.16 2.86 -6.43
N ILE A 182 -0.72 1.64 -6.71
CA ILE A 182 -0.21 1.20 -8.01
C ILE A 182 -1.23 0.26 -8.63
N TYR A 183 -1.61 0.56 -9.86
CA TYR A 183 -2.58 -0.19 -10.67
C TYR A 183 -1.95 -0.69 -11.96
N VAL A 184 -2.48 -1.80 -12.45
CA VAL A 184 -2.13 -2.35 -13.78
C VAL A 184 -3.35 -2.30 -14.68
N ASP A 185 -3.23 -1.64 -15.85
CA ASP A 185 -4.24 -1.70 -16.91
C ASP A 185 -4.29 -3.09 -17.54
N ARG A 186 -5.39 -3.79 -17.34
CA ARG A 186 -5.66 -5.14 -17.86
C ARG A 186 -6.10 -5.13 -19.33
N GLY A 187 -6.33 -3.95 -19.86
CA GLY A 187 -6.72 -3.74 -21.26
C GLY A 187 -8.23 -3.53 -21.47
N PRO A 188 -8.60 -3.11 -22.70
CA PRO A 188 -9.93 -2.63 -23.02
C PRO A 188 -11.04 -3.69 -22.92
N GLN A 189 -10.70 -4.98 -22.86
CA GLN A 189 -11.66 -6.07 -22.66
C GLN A 189 -12.23 -6.12 -21.23
N PHE A 190 -11.64 -5.39 -20.28
CA PHE A 190 -12.05 -5.36 -18.88
C PHE A 190 -12.83 -4.11 -18.48
N GLY A 191 -12.86 -3.07 -19.31
CA GLY A 191 -13.59 -1.85 -19.01
C GLY A 191 -13.20 -0.66 -19.89
N PRO A 192 -13.84 0.51 -19.68
CA PRO A 192 -13.54 1.74 -20.38
C PRO A 192 -12.14 2.26 -20.08
N ASP A 193 -11.65 3.15 -20.93
CA ASP A 193 -10.43 3.91 -20.71
C ASP A 193 -10.66 5.05 -19.72
N GLY A 194 -9.58 5.53 -19.06
CA GLY A 194 -9.64 6.69 -18.16
C GLY A 194 -8.99 6.49 -16.79
N GLY A 195 -8.25 5.39 -16.61
CA GLY A 195 -7.50 5.10 -15.38
C GLY A 195 -8.35 4.54 -14.24
N PRO A 196 -7.78 4.38 -13.04
CA PRO A 196 -8.44 3.79 -11.87
C PRO A 196 -9.75 4.47 -11.46
N GLU A 197 -9.87 5.77 -11.67
CA GLU A 197 -11.10 6.51 -11.37
C GLU A 197 -12.27 6.11 -12.27
N ALA A 198 -11.98 5.71 -13.52
CA ALA A 198 -13.01 5.32 -14.47
C ALA A 198 -13.50 3.89 -14.26
N ASP A 199 -12.62 2.96 -13.96
CA ASP A 199 -12.98 1.55 -13.84
C ASP A 199 -11.91 0.72 -13.08
N GLU A 200 -12.23 0.28 -11.86
CA GLU A 200 -11.33 -0.54 -11.04
C GLU A 200 -11.32 -2.04 -11.44
N ASP A 201 -12.21 -2.48 -12.33
CA ASP A 201 -12.11 -3.83 -12.91
C ASP A 201 -11.10 -3.89 -14.06
N ARG A 202 -10.97 -2.81 -14.84
CA ARG A 202 -9.90 -2.68 -15.84
C ARG A 202 -8.56 -2.36 -15.21
N TYR A 203 -8.54 -1.42 -14.26
CA TYR A 203 -7.31 -1.00 -13.57
C TYR A 203 -7.24 -1.69 -12.22
N LEU A 204 -6.51 -2.80 -12.18
CA LEU A 204 -6.41 -3.61 -10.97
C LEU A 204 -5.33 -3.04 -10.04
N GLU A 205 -5.74 -2.60 -8.84
CA GLU A 205 -4.83 -2.23 -7.77
C GLU A 205 -4.00 -3.44 -7.34
N ILE A 206 -2.68 -3.28 -7.34
CA ILE A 206 -1.73 -4.33 -6.93
C ILE A 206 -0.99 -3.98 -5.64
N TRP A 207 -0.80 -2.67 -5.34
CA TRP A 207 0.03 -2.23 -4.21
C TRP A 207 -0.43 -0.88 -3.69
N ASN A 208 -0.57 -0.75 -2.37
CA ASN A 208 -0.81 0.51 -1.68
C ASN A 208 0.43 0.90 -0.85
N LEU A 209 0.94 2.11 -1.05
CA LEU A 209 2.06 2.71 -0.32
C LEU A 209 1.49 3.76 0.65
N VAL A 210 1.51 3.49 1.94
CA VAL A 210 0.99 4.41 2.98
C VAL A 210 2.13 5.22 3.57
N PHE A 211 1.93 6.52 3.65
CA PHE A 211 2.88 7.51 4.17
C PHE A 211 2.35 8.05 5.51
N GLU A 212 2.58 7.32 6.57
CA GLU A 212 2.09 7.69 7.90
C GLU A 212 2.78 8.96 8.41
N THR A 213 2.00 10.02 8.57
CA THR A 213 2.47 11.37 8.94
C THR A 213 1.77 11.95 10.14
N GLU A 214 0.54 11.50 10.42
CA GLU A 214 -0.38 12.13 11.35
C GLU A 214 -0.86 11.15 12.41
N ASP A 215 -1.12 11.67 13.61
CA ASP A 215 -1.75 10.93 14.71
C ASP A 215 -3.24 11.30 14.77
N LEU A 216 -4.10 10.30 14.71
CA LEU A 216 -5.55 10.44 14.75
C LEU A 216 -6.09 10.07 16.13
N SER A 217 -6.85 10.98 16.74
CA SER A 217 -7.46 10.74 18.07
C SER A 217 -8.85 10.15 18.02
N THR A 218 -9.62 10.45 16.97
CA THR A 218 -11.00 9.99 16.80
C THR A 218 -11.21 9.61 15.34
N VAL A 219 -11.73 8.43 15.11
CA VAL A 219 -12.10 7.97 13.76
C VAL A 219 -13.58 7.60 13.77
N ARG A 220 -14.39 8.34 13.02
CA ARG A 220 -15.85 8.14 12.89
C ARG A 220 -16.22 7.42 11.60
N SER A 221 -15.47 7.70 10.54
CA SER A 221 -15.61 7.02 9.24
C SER A 221 -14.30 7.11 8.47
N LYS A 222 -14.26 6.54 7.26
CA LYS A 222 -13.09 6.61 6.36
C LYS A 222 -12.62 8.04 6.05
N THR A 223 -13.55 9.01 6.04
CA THR A 223 -13.28 10.42 5.68
C THR A 223 -13.62 11.42 6.79
N ASP A 224 -14.01 10.93 7.97
CA ASP A 224 -14.35 11.75 9.13
C ASP A 224 -13.56 11.30 10.36
N PHE A 225 -12.51 12.04 10.67
CA PHE A 225 -11.58 11.78 11.75
C PHE A 225 -10.95 13.09 12.27
N ASP A 226 -10.42 13.05 13.47
CA ASP A 226 -9.74 14.19 14.10
C ASP A 226 -8.23 13.93 14.18
N ILE A 227 -7.44 14.86 13.63
CA ILE A 227 -5.97 14.83 13.68
C ILE A 227 -5.52 15.57 14.94
N THR A 228 -4.66 14.94 15.75
CA THR A 228 -4.06 15.57 16.94
C THR A 228 -2.75 16.28 16.63
N GLY A 229 -2.08 15.90 15.57
CA GLY A 229 -0.82 16.49 15.14
C GLY A 229 0.04 15.52 14.32
N PRO A 230 1.26 15.90 14.00
CA PRO A 230 2.17 15.04 13.29
C PRO A 230 2.65 13.90 14.20
N LEU A 231 2.89 12.73 13.61
CA LEU A 231 3.58 11.63 14.28
C LEU A 231 4.98 12.07 14.73
N ALA A 232 5.46 11.52 15.85
CA ALA A 232 6.82 11.73 16.33
C ALA A 232 7.88 11.26 15.32
N ARG A 233 7.55 10.25 14.53
CA ARG A 233 8.32 9.74 13.39
C ARG A 233 7.37 9.45 12.24
N ARG A 234 7.78 9.81 11.03
CA ARG A 234 7.07 9.42 9.81
C ARG A 234 7.44 7.98 9.49
N ASN A 235 6.46 7.17 9.16
CA ASN A 235 6.67 5.76 8.85
C ASN A 235 6.22 5.46 7.43
N ILE A 236 6.71 4.34 6.90
CA ILE A 236 6.18 3.69 5.70
C ILE A 236 5.52 2.39 6.11
N ASP A 237 4.28 2.22 5.68
CA ASP A 237 3.53 0.98 5.67
C ASP A 237 3.10 0.70 4.24
N THR A 238 3.34 -0.51 3.74
CA THR A 238 2.88 -0.87 2.41
C THR A 238 2.19 -2.22 2.39
N GLY A 239 1.25 -2.37 1.45
CA GLY A 239 0.54 -3.63 1.26
C GLY A 239 0.31 -3.95 -0.21
N ALA A 240 1.00 -4.98 -0.73
CA ALA A 240 0.78 -5.50 -2.08
C ALA A 240 0.07 -6.85 -2.03
N GLY A 241 -0.91 -7.04 -2.92
CA GLY A 241 -1.66 -8.27 -3.02
C GLY A 241 -0.88 -9.34 -3.78
N LEU A 242 -0.33 -10.35 -3.09
CA LEU A 242 0.44 -11.42 -3.72
C LEU A 242 -0.38 -12.13 -4.80
N GLU A 243 -1.64 -12.47 -4.50
CA GLU A 243 -2.53 -13.17 -5.42
C GLU A 243 -2.95 -12.28 -6.60
N ARG A 244 -3.12 -10.96 -6.38
CA ARG A 244 -3.42 -9.99 -7.46
C ARG A 244 -2.25 -9.90 -8.45
N ILE A 245 -1.02 -9.79 -7.94
CA ILE A 245 0.19 -9.77 -8.77
C ILE A 245 0.35 -11.10 -9.52
N ALA A 246 0.08 -12.23 -8.87
CA ALA A 246 0.21 -13.56 -9.50
C ALA A 246 -0.89 -13.84 -10.53
N TYR A 247 -2.04 -13.15 -10.45
CA TYR A 247 -3.12 -13.26 -11.42
C TYR A 247 -2.81 -12.54 -12.73
N LEU A 248 -2.04 -11.47 -12.70
CA LEU A 248 -1.59 -10.68 -13.85
C LEU A 248 -0.36 -11.30 -14.52
#